data_94c0be5aac4f2a8912ca20ff6f3694b4
#
_entry.id   94c0be5aac4f2a8912ca20ff6f3694b4
#
_cell.length_a   1.000
_cell.length_b   1.000
_cell.length_c   1.000
_cell.angle_alpha   90.00
_cell.angle_beta   90.00
_cell.angle_gamma   90.00
#
_symmetry.space_group_name_H-M   'P 1'
#
loop_
_entity.id
_entity.type
_entity.pdbx_description
1 polymer ?
#
loop_
_entity_poly.entity_id
_entity_poly.type
_entity_poly.pdbx_seq_one_letter_code
_entity_poly.pdbx_strand_id
1 'polypeptide(L)' 'MNNTTVKRIEIKMRGDNVYDIYVNKQFIGNAGCYLKALDMVQEYIEREENK' A
#
# COMPACT_ATOMS: atom_id res chain seq x y z
N MET A 1 -16.31 15.01 7.20
CA MET A 1 -15.43 15.28 6.11
C MET A 1 -14.26 14.32 6.08
N ASN A 2 -13.97 13.90 4.97
CA ASN A 2 -12.97 12.91 4.80
C ASN A 2 -11.65 13.49 4.40
N ASN A 3 -10.70 13.41 5.25
CA ASN A 3 -9.41 14.04 5.00
C ASN A 3 -8.32 13.02 4.84
N THR A 4 -8.59 12.04 4.04
CA THR A 4 -7.56 11.05 3.84
C THR A 4 -6.33 11.68 3.21
N THR A 5 -5.18 11.27 3.68
CA THR A 5 -3.92 11.72 3.10
C THR A 5 -3.44 10.81 2.00
N VAL A 6 -4.13 9.71 1.78
CA VAL A 6 -3.72 8.77 0.75
C VAL A 6 -4.26 9.26 -0.59
N LYS A 7 -3.37 9.64 -1.49
CA LYS A 7 -3.75 10.18 -2.78
C LYS A 7 -3.34 9.29 -3.94
N ARG A 8 -2.38 8.42 -3.73
CA ARG A 8 -1.90 7.58 -4.81
C ARG A 8 -1.38 6.28 -4.23
N ILE A 9 -1.81 5.19 -4.80
CA ILE A 9 -1.37 3.87 -4.39
C ILE A 9 -0.82 3.17 -5.61
N GLU A 10 0.39 2.63 -5.49
CA GLU A 10 1.02 1.90 -6.57
C GLU A 10 1.49 0.56 -6.05
N ILE A 11 1.23 -0.48 -6.81
CA ILE A 11 1.73 -1.81 -6.52
C ILE A 11 2.50 -2.24 -7.74
N LYS A 12 3.81 -2.39 -7.59
CA LYS A 12 4.70 -2.72 -8.70
C LYS A 12 5.24 -4.11 -8.54
N MET A 13 5.15 -4.89 -9.58
CA MET A 13 5.69 -6.25 -9.55
C MET A 13 7.17 -6.19 -9.87
N ARG A 14 7.99 -6.66 -8.96
CA ARG A 14 9.44 -6.64 -9.15
C ARG A 14 10.00 -7.98 -9.62
N GLY A 15 9.23 -9.01 -9.51
CA GLY A 15 9.64 -10.34 -9.91
C GLY A 15 8.43 -11.20 -9.92
N ASP A 16 8.63 -12.51 -9.92
CA ASP A 16 7.50 -13.40 -9.99
C ASP A 16 6.63 -13.35 -8.76
N ASN A 17 7.25 -13.14 -7.60
CA ASN A 17 6.52 -13.20 -6.35
C ASN A 17 6.83 -12.04 -5.43
N VAL A 18 7.19 -10.90 -6.01
CA VAL A 18 7.52 -9.74 -5.18
C VAL A 18 6.74 -8.54 -5.70
N TYR A 19 5.92 -7.98 -4.85
CA TYR A 19 5.13 -6.79 -5.16
C TYR A 19 5.55 -5.68 -4.22
N ASP A 20 6.09 -4.60 -4.79
CA ASP A 20 6.49 -3.44 -4.00
C ASP A 20 5.31 -2.50 -3.89
N ILE A 21 5.04 -2.03 -2.69
CA ILE A 21 3.88 -1.17 -2.44
C ILE A 21 4.34 0.24 -2.12
N TYR A 22 3.79 1.19 -2.83
CA TYR A 22 4.08 2.60 -2.63
C TYR A 22 2.78 3.34 -2.35
N VAL A 23 2.82 4.23 -1.39
CA VAL A 23 1.69 5.11 -1.10
C VAL A 23 2.20 6.53 -1.14
N ASN A 24 1.59 7.35 -1.99
CA ASN A 24 2.03 8.74 -2.19
C ASN A 24 3.49 8.79 -2.57
N LYS A 25 3.91 7.84 -3.42
CA LYS A 25 5.28 7.74 -3.91
C LYS A 25 6.28 7.34 -2.85
N GLN A 26 5.81 6.88 -1.71
CA GLN A 26 6.69 6.46 -0.63
C GLN A 26 6.62 4.95 -0.49
N PHE A 27 7.76 4.29 -0.51
CA PHE A 27 7.82 2.85 -0.36
C PHE A 27 7.40 2.46 1.06
N ILE A 28 6.40 1.59 1.17
CA ILE A 28 5.94 1.17 2.49
C ILE A 28 6.21 -0.30 2.79
N GLY A 29 6.49 -1.10 1.76
CA GLY A 29 6.78 -2.49 2.01
C GLY A 29 6.61 -3.33 0.77
N ASN A 30 6.75 -4.64 0.93
CA ASN A 30 6.53 -5.54 -0.19
C ASN A 30 5.77 -6.76 0.29
N ALA A 31 5.25 -7.51 -0.66
CA ALA A 31 4.45 -8.68 -0.36
C ALA A 31 4.77 -9.78 -1.37
N GLY A 32 4.46 -11.00 -0.98
CA GLY A 32 4.74 -12.14 -1.83
C GLY A 32 3.62 -12.47 -2.81
N CYS A 33 2.47 -11.86 -2.67
CA CYS A 33 1.38 -12.05 -3.60
C CYS A 33 0.50 -10.82 -3.60
N TYR A 34 -0.33 -10.73 -4.62
CA TYR A 34 -1.14 -9.52 -4.81
C TYR A 34 -2.15 -9.33 -3.69
N LEU A 35 -2.78 -10.39 -3.25
CA LEU A 35 -3.76 -10.28 -2.17
C LEU A 35 -3.12 -9.76 -0.89
N LYS A 36 -1.91 -10.21 -0.62
CA LYS A 36 -1.19 -9.72 0.55
C LYS A 36 -0.87 -8.24 0.38
N ALA A 37 -0.52 -7.84 -0.82
CA ALA A 37 -0.23 -6.44 -1.09
C ALA A 37 -1.45 -5.57 -0.81
N LEU A 38 -2.62 -6.01 -1.26
CA LEU A 38 -3.84 -5.27 -1.01
C LEU A 38 -4.14 -5.16 0.48
N ASP A 39 -3.89 -6.23 1.21
CA ASP A 39 -4.09 -6.22 2.65
C ASP A 39 -3.19 -5.20 3.33
N MET A 40 -1.96 -5.11 2.88
CA MET A 40 -1.02 -4.15 3.45
C MET A 40 -1.47 -2.72 3.18
N VAL A 41 -1.98 -2.46 1.99
CA VAL A 41 -2.49 -1.14 1.66
C VAL A 41 -3.68 -0.80 2.55
N GLN A 42 -4.56 -1.76 2.75
CA GLN A 42 -5.73 -1.54 3.59
C GLN A 42 -5.33 -1.18 5.01
N GLU A 43 -4.39 -1.91 5.57
CA GLU A 43 -3.92 -1.63 6.92
C GLU A 43 -3.26 -0.26 6.99
N TYR A 44 -2.50 0.10 5.97
CA TYR A 44 -1.85 1.39 5.97
C TYR A 44 -2.87 2.52 5.99
N ILE A 45 -3.91 2.39 5.18
CA ILE A 45 -4.94 3.41 5.12
C ILE A 45 -5.67 3.53 6.45
N GLU A 46 -6.01 2.39 7.04
CA GLU A 46 -6.71 2.40 8.32
C GLU A 46 -5.86 3.06 9.40
N ARG A 47 -4.57 2.79 9.36
CA ARG A 47 -3.67 3.36 10.36
C ARG A 47 -3.59 4.87 10.21
N GLU A 48 -3.54 5.35 8.97
CA GLU A 48 -3.48 6.79 8.74
C GLU A 48 -4.78 7.47 9.13
N GLU A 49 -5.90 6.82 8.91
CA GLU A 49 -7.18 7.41 9.24
C GLU A 49 -7.45 7.44 10.72
N ASN A 50 -6.77 6.60 11.47
CA ASN A 50 -6.99 6.52 12.90
C ASN A 50 -6.02 7.37 13.72
N LYS A 51 -5.27 8.21 13.09
CA LYS A 51 -4.37 9.08 13.83
C LYS A 51 -5.09 10.29 14.47
#